data_e20960f184b7f3df793cee61b0165c96
#
_entry.id   e20960f184b7f3df793cee61b0165c96
#
_cell.length_a   1.000
_cell.length_b   1.000
_cell.length_c   1.000
_cell.angle_alpha   90.00
_cell.angle_beta   90.00
_cell.angle_gamma   90.00
#
_symmetry.space_group_name_H-M   'P 1'
#
loop_
_entity.id
_entity.type
_entity.pdbx_description
1 polymer ?
#
loop_
_entity_poly.entity_id
_entity_poly.type
_entity_poly.pdbx_seq_one_letter_code
_entity_poly.pdbx_strand_id
1 'polypeptide(L)'
;MIIKQKAVQTIHELSTLTDFQKIELQDQQTTASKGMIAETVRYLHDNQKISIETLIRPRTGKYSYSDIEIKVMEADVFEAQALGVDSVAIGTITEDNQLDKDSMEQLIGAAGGMQITLNHAFDELTLAGQKKAIDFANEHGIDRIMIAAQPDSSAFKENLQTLINYNQGAVQFVLTGKDEKQLTKLCEQFDLHLLLVE
;
A
#
# COMPACT_ATOMS: atom_id res chain seq x y z
N MET A 1 -12.46 5.60 14.80
CA MET A 1 -12.70 4.21 14.29
C MET A 1 -11.48 3.84 13.48
N ILE A 2 -10.90 2.64 13.71
CA ILE A 2 -9.76 2.14 12.93
C ILE A 2 -10.30 1.24 11.81
N ILE A 3 -9.90 1.51 10.57
CA ILE A 3 -10.18 0.67 9.40
C ILE A 3 -9.10 -0.41 9.33
N LYS A 4 -9.53 -1.65 9.30
CA LYS A 4 -8.65 -2.81 9.25
C LYS A 4 -8.59 -3.37 7.84
N GLN A 5 -7.38 -3.55 7.35
CA GLN A 5 -7.06 -4.19 6.09
C GLN A 5 -6.31 -5.51 6.35
N LYS A 6 -6.56 -6.53 5.53
CA LYS A 6 -5.90 -7.82 5.58
C LYS A 6 -5.17 -8.10 4.28
N ALA A 7 -3.90 -8.51 4.36
CA ALA A 7 -3.21 -9.08 3.22
C ALA A 7 -3.77 -10.47 2.92
N VAL A 8 -4.13 -10.73 1.67
CA VAL A 8 -4.77 -11.96 1.19
C VAL A 8 -3.95 -12.52 0.03
N GLN A 9 -3.63 -13.80 0.12
CA GLN A 9 -2.83 -14.51 -0.89
C GLN A 9 -3.59 -15.63 -1.60
N THR A 10 -4.70 -16.07 -1.01
CA THR A 10 -5.51 -17.17 -1.55
C THR A 10 -7.00 -16.89 -1.47
N ILE A 11 -7.77 -17.42 -2.42
CA ILE A 11 -9.24 -17.34 -2.42
C ILE A 11 -9.84 -17.93 -1.13
N HIS A 12 -9.20 -18.95 -0.55
CA HIS A 12 -9.70 -19.58 0.67
C HIS A 12 -9.76 -18.60 1.85
N GLU A 13 -8.79 -17.67 1.94
CA GLU A 13 -8.75 -16.66 3.00
C GLU A 13 -9.95 -15.71 2.98
N LEU A 14 -10.55 -15.47 1.79
CA LEU A 14 -11.72 -14.59 1.66
C LEU A 14 -12.91 -15.06 2.49
N SER A 15 -13.10 -16.38 2.62
CA SER A 15 -14.20 -16.96 3.40
C SER A 15 -14.04 -16.79 4.92
N THR A 16 -12.82 -16.45 5.37
CA THR A 16 -12.47 -16.29 6.78
C THR A 16 -12.37 -14.82 7.21
N LEU A 17 -12.59 -13.89 6.28
CA LEU A 17 -12.54 -12.45 6.58
C LEU A 17 -13.68 -12.06 7.51
N THR A 18 -13.33 -11.70 8.74
CA THR A 18 -14.26 -11.12 9.73
C THR A 18 -13.65 -9.82 10.22
N ASP A 19 -14.49 -8.78 10.38
CA ASP A 19 -14.08 -7.48 10.93
C ASP A 19 -13.05 -6.68 10.11
N PHE A 20 -12.84 -7.02 8.82
CA PHE A 20 -12.03 -6.26 7.89
C PHE A 20 -12.90 -5.48 6.91
N GLN A 21 -12.51 -4.23 6.63
CA GLN A 21 -13.21 -3.34 5.71
C GLN A 21 -12.50 -3.25 4.36
N LYS A 22 -11.25 -3.70 4.31
CA LYS A 22 -10.41 -3.68 3.11
C LYS A 22 -9.50 -4.90 3.08
N ILE A 23 -9.14 -5.35 1.88
CA ILE A 23 -8.07 -6.33 1.66
C ILE A 23 -6.96 -5.74 0.80
N GLU A 24 -5.73 -6.25 0.98
CA GLU A 24 -4.66 -6.14 0.01
C GLU A 24 -4.41 -7.49 -0.63
N LEU A 25 -4.66 -7.58 -1.92
CA LEU A 25 -4.46 -8.81 -2.68
C LEU A 25 -3.04 -8.86 -3.22
N GLN A 26 -2.32 -9.95 -2.93
CA GLN A 26 -0.94 -10.15 -3.33
C GLN A 26 -0.61 -11.63 -3.53
N ASP A 27 0.50 -11.93 -4.20
CA ASP A 27 1.11 -13.25 -4.25
C ASP A 27 2.56 -13.18 -3.71
N GLN A 28 2.78 -13.60 -2.46
CA GLN A 28 4.09 -13.58 -1.80
C GLN A 28 4.84 -12.25 -1.97
N GLN A 29 4.16 -11.14 -1.71
CA GLN A 29 4.68 -9.77 -1.87
C GLN A 29 4.93 -9.35 -3.35
N THR A 30 4.26 -9.96 -4.30
CA THR A 30 4.24 -9.56 -5.71
C THR A 30 2.81 -9.41 -6.21
N THR A 31 2.62 -8.90 -7.43
CA THR A 31 1.29 -8.77 -8.06
C THR A 31 0.60 -10.13 -8.10
N ALA A 32 -0.63 -10.20 -7.63
CA ALA A 32 -1.47 -11.38 -7.75
C ALA A 32 -1.82 -11.67 -9.22
N SER A 33 -2.01 -12.94 -9.56
CA SER A 33 -2.40 -13.30 -10.92
C SER A 33 -3.74 -12.68 -11.34
N LYS A 34 -3.92 -12.39 -12.63
CA LYS A 34 -5.18 -11.92 -13.21
C LYS A 34 -6.39 -12.74 -12.74
N GLY A 35 -6.26 -14.07 -12.73
CA GLY A 35 -7.34 -14.96 -12.30
C GLY A 35 -7.68 -14.78 -10.82
N MET A 36 -6.66 -14.61 -9.97
CA MET A 36 -6.86 -14.34 -8.55
C MET A 36 -7.58 -13.01 -8.34
N ILE A 37 -7.18 -11.94 -9.03
CA ILE A 37 -7.82 -10.62 -8.95
C ILE A 37 -9.29 -10.73 -9.39
N ALA A 38 -9.55 -11.30 -10.58
CA ALA A 38 -10.90 -11.41 -11.14
C ALA A 38 -11.87 -12.18 -10.24
N GLU A 39 -11.45 -13.34 -9.73
CA GLU A 39 -12.30 -14.14 -8.86
C GLU A 39 -12.50 -13.50 -7.48
N THR A 40 -11.50 -12.78 -6.96
CA THR A 40 -11.65 -12.02 -5.70
C THR A 40 -12.66 -10.90 -5.85
N VAL A 41 -12.56 -10.10 -6.92
CA VAL A 41 -13.50 -9.02 -7.21
C VAL A 41 -14.92 -9.58 -7.33
N ARG A 42 -15.12 -10.63 -8.11
CA ARG A 42 -16.43 -11.28 -8.27
C ARG A 42 -16.98 -11.77 -6.93
N TYR A 43 -16.17 -12.48 -6.15
CA TYR A 43 -16.59 -13.06 -4.86
C TYR A 43 -17.00 -11.97 -3.86
N LEU A 44 -16.23 -10.90 -3.72
CA LEU A 44 -16.50 -9.84 -2.75
C LEU A 44 -17.65 -8.93 -3.19
N HIS A 45 -17.81 -8.62 -4.46
CA HIS A 45 -18.95 -7.85 -4.95
C HIS A 45 -20.27 -8.58 -4.72
N ASP A 46 -20.31 -9.90 -4.87
CA ASP A 46 -21.51 -10.70 -4.68
C ASP A 46 -21.86 -10.92 -3.19
N ASN A 47 -20.87 -10.96 -2.30
CA ASN A 47 -21.05 -11.45 -0.95
C ASN A 47 -20.77 -10.42 0.17
N GLN A 48 -19.90 -9.44 -0.07
CA GLN A 48 -19.41 -8.55 0.98
C GLN A 48 -19.09 -7.15 0.43
N LYS A 49 -19.25 -6.11 1.26
CA LYS A 49 -18.83 -4.74 0.95
C LYS A 49 -17.42 -4.49 1.49
N ILE A 50 -16.45 -5.22 0.97
CA ILE A 50 -15.03 -5.06 1.32
C ILE A 50 -14.31 -4.41 0.15
N SER A 51 -13.57 -3.33 0.40
CA SER A 51 -12.75 -2.66 -0.62
C SER A 51 -11.51 -3.49 -0.95
N ILE A 52 -11.16 -3.52 -2.24
CA ILE A 52 -10.06 -4.34 -2.76
C ILE A 52 -8.92 -3.42 -3.20
N GLU A 53 -7.76 -3.62 -2.59
CA GLU A 53 -6.49 -3.10 -3.06
C GLU A 53 -5.67 -4.24 -3.64
N THR A 54 -4.95 -4.03 -4.75
CA THR A 54 -3.98 -5.01 -5.22
C THR A 54 -2.57 -4.44 -5.18
N LEU A 55 -1.63 -5.24 -4.68
CA LEU A 55 -0.22 -4.90 -4.73
C LEU A 55 0.27 -5.01 -6.18
N ILE A 56 0.90 -3.97 -6.69
CA ILE A 56 1.57 -3.96 -8.00
C ILE A 56 3.07 -3.98 -7.76
N ARG A 57 3.66 -5.15 -7.94
CA ARG A 57 5.08 -5.39 -7.69
C ARG A 57 5.58 -6.56 -8.55
N PRO A 58 6.46 -6.33 -9.53
CA PRO A 58 6.83 -7.36 -10.53
C PRO A 58 7.71 -8.47 -9.94
N ARG A 59 8.40 -8.22 -8.84
CA ARG A 59 9.27 -9.17 -8.12
C ARG A 59 9.52 -8.75 -6.68
N THR A 60 9.97 -9.66 -5.85
CA THR A 60 10.49 -9.39 -4.50
C THR A 60 11.87 -8.72 -4.54
N GLY A 61 12.40 -8.32 -3.38
CA GLY A 61 13.68 -7.65 -3.23
C GLY A 61 13.56 -6.12 -3.31
N LYS A 62 14.55 -5.45 -3.92
CA LYS A 62 14.60 -3.99 -3.99
C LYS A 62 13.44 -3.39 -4.78
N TYR A 63 13.07 -2.17 -4.43
CA TYR A 63 12.03 -1.37 -5.11
C TYR A 63 12.58 -0.49 -6.25
N SER A 64 13.86 -0.64 -6.61
CA SER A 64 14.42 -0.05 -7.84
C SER A 64 14.16 -0.99 -9.01
N TYR A 65 13.53 -0.50 -10.06
CA TYR A 65 13.09 -1.30 -11.20
C TYR A 65 13.67 -0.77 -12.51
N SER A 66 13.88 -1.68 -13.46
CA SER A 66 14.24 -1.32 -14.84
C SER A 66 13.00 -0.81 -15.61
N ASP A 67 13.25 -0.10 -16.73
CA ASP A 67 12.18 0.38 -17.62
C ASP A 67 11.21 -0.73 -18.06
N ILE A 68 11.73 -1.95 -18.25
CA ILE A 68 10.90 -3.11 -18.63
C ILE A 68 10.00 -3.52 -17.45
N GLU A 69 10.52 -3.52 -16.23
CA GLU A 69 9.74 -3.85 -15.03
C GLU A 69 8.67 -2.77 -14.76
N ILE A 70 8.98 -1.50 -14.98
CA ILE A 70 7.97 -0.42 -14.89
C ILE A 70 6.85 -0.62 -15.92
N LYS A 71 7.16 -1.05 -17.15
CA LYS A 71 6.13 -1.39 -18.15
C LYS A 71 5.28 -2.59 -17.75
N VAL A 72 5.87 -3.58 -17.07
CA VAL A 72 5.10 -4.70 -16.49
C VAL A 72 4.15 -4.18 -15.42
N MET A 73 4.64 -3.33 -14.50
CA MET A 73 3.80 -2.72 -13.46
C MET A 73 2.67 -1.88 -14.05
N GLU A 74 2.95 -1.08 -15.09
CA GLU A 74 1.93 -0.31 -15.79
C GLU A 74 0.83 -1.21 -16.40
N ALA A 75 1.22 -2.30 -17.04
CA ALA A 75 0.27 -3.27 -17.58
C ALA A 75 -0.57 -3.94 -16.49
N ASP A 76 0.04 -4.28 -15.35
CA ASP A 76 -0.66 -4.84 -14.18
C ASP A 76 -1.66 -3.83 -13.58
N VAL A 77 -1.32 -2.53 -13.54
CA VAL A 77 -2.23 -1.46 -13.11
C VAL A 77 -3.45 -1.37 -14.03
N PHE A 78 -3.25 -1.36 -15.35
CA PHE A 78 -4.36 -1.35 -16.33
C PHE A 78 -5.25 -2.60 -16.20
N GLU A 79 -4.64 -3.77 -15.97
CA GLU A 79 -5.39 -5.00 -15.78
C GLU A 79 -6.22 -4.95 -14.48
N ALA A 80 -5.62 -4.48 -13.38
CA ALA A 80 -6.32 -4.30 -12.11
C ALA A 80 -7.53 -3.36 -12.24
N GLN A 81 -7.35 -2.22 -12.94
CA GLN A 81 -8.43 -1.28 -13.25
C GLN A 81 -9.55 -1.95 -14.06
N ALA A 82 -9.19 -2.66 -15.13
CA ALA A 82 -10.16 -3.35 -15.99
C ALA A 82 -10.96 -4.42 -15.26
N LEU A 83 -10.37 -5.06 -14.25
CA LEU A 83 -11.02 -6.06 -13.39
C LEU A 83 -11.88 -5.45 -12.29
N GLY A 84 -11.79 -4.14 -12.03
CA GLY A 84 -12.66 -3.42 -11.11
C GLY A 84 -12.17 -3.43 -9.65
N VAL A 85 -10.86 -3.44 -9.40
CA VAL A 85 -10.33 -3.19 -8.05
C VAL A 85 -10.49 -1.71 -7.68
N ASP A 86 -10.61 -1.41 -6.38
CA ASP A 86 -10.84 -0.05 -5.91
C ASP A 86 -9.54 0.76 -5.79
N SER A 87 -8.42 0.09 -5.55
CA SER A 87 -7.13 0.74 -5.30
C SER A 87 -5.94 -0.14 -5.65
N VAL A 88 -4.79 0.51 -5.87
CA VAL A 88 -3.51 -0.16 -6.12
C VAL A 88 -2.45 0.32 -5.13
N ALA A 89 -1.61 -0.62 -4.66
CA ALA A 89 -0.43 -0.31 -3.88
C ALA A 89 0.81 -0.38 -4.79
N ILE A 90 1.42 0.77 -5.06
CA ILE A 90 2.57 0.94 -5.95
C ILE A 90 3.72 1.62 -5.21
N GLY A 91 4.93 1.47 -5.70
CA GLY A 91 6.09 2.19 -5.15
C GLY A 91 7.37 1.80 -5.85
N THR A 92 8.16 2.80 -6.20
CA THR A 92 9.45 2.63 -6.85
C THR A 92 10.45 3.68 -6.35
N ILE A 93 11.71 3.27 -6.25
CA ILE A 93 12.84 4.12 -5.84
C ILE A 93 13.98 4.01 -6.85
N THR A 94 14.84 5.01 -6.85
CA THR A 94 16.08 4.98 -7.61
C THR A 94 17.12 4.09 -6.92
N GLU A 95 18.22 3.76 -7.62
CA GLU A 95 19.35 3.03 -7.02
C GLU A 95 19.98 3.76 -5.82
N ASP A 96 19.83 5.09 -5.74
CA ASP A 96 20.29 5.93 -4.63
C ASP A 96 19.27 6.06 -3.49
N ASN A 97 18.27 5.18 -3.44
CA ASN A 97 17.20 5.19 -2.44
C ASN A 97 16.48 6.55 -2.34
N GLN A 98 16.14 7.15 -3.46
CA GLN A 98 15.21 8.28 -3.54
C GLN A 98 13.92 7.81 -4.20
N LEU A 99 12.79 8.50 -3.95
CA LEU A 99 11.57 8.23 -4.70
C LEU A 99 11.83 8.43 -6.21
N ASP A 100 11.56 7.43 -7.02
CA ASP A 100 11.63 7.53 -8.49
C ASP A 100 10.36 8.22 -9.00
N LYS A 101 10.44 9.54 -9.11
CA LYS A 101 9.28 10.38 -9.43
C LYS A 101 8.75 10.11 -10.83
N ASP A 102 9.62 9.92 -11.82
CA ASP A 102 9.23 9.72 -13.20
C ASP A 102 8.43 8.43 -13.37
N SER A 103 8.94 7.34 -12.79
CA SER A 103 8.24 6.05 -12.78
C SER A 103 6.94 6.12 -11.96
N MET A 104 6.94 6.83 -10.83
CA MET A 104 5.71 7.01 -10.03
C MET A 104 4.65 7.79 -10.80
N GLU A 105 4.99 8.88 -11.49
CA GLU A 105 4.05 9.65 -12.31
C GLU A 105 3.43 8.81 -13.42
N GLN A 106 4.24 7.94 -14.08
CA GLN A 106 3.75 7.00 -15.08
C GLN A 106 2.73 6.02 -14.49
N LEU A 107 3.03 5.42 -13.33
CA LEU A 107 2.14 4.46 -12.67
C LEU A 107 0.86 5.12 -12.12
N ILE A 108 0.96 6.34 -11.58
CA ILE A 108 -0.19 7.15 -11.15
C ILE A 108 -1.09 7.45 -12.35
N GLY A 109 -0.50 7.83 -13.50
CA GLY A 109 -1.25 8.05 -14.74
C GLY A 109 -2.01 6.79 -15.19
N ALA A 110 -1.39 5.62 -15.08
CA ALA A 110 -2.02 4.34 -15.42
C ALA A 110 -3.18 3.97 -14.46
N ALA A 111 -3.11 4.39 -13.20
CA ALA A 111 -4.14 4.09 -12.20
C ALA A 111 -5.51 4.71 -12.51
N GLY A 112 -5.55 5.79 -13.33
CA GLY A 112 -6.78 6.26 -13.99
C GLY A 112 -7.97 6.54 -13.06
N GLY A 113 -7.72 7.10 -11.86
CA GLY A 113 -8.75 7.45 -10.88
C GLY A 113 -9.04 6.39 -9.82
N MET A 114 -8.36 5.24 -9.83
CA MET A 114 -8.30 4.36 -8.67
C MET A 114 -7.61 5.06 -7.50
N GLN A 115 -7.93 4.67 -6.28
CA GLN A 115 -7.15 5.12 -5.12
C GLN A 115 -5.73 4.52 -5.17
N ILE A 116 -4.76 5.29 -4.68
CA ILE A 116 -3.35 4.91 -4.74
C ILE A 116 -2.76 4.88 -3.33
N THR A 117 -2.04 3.79 -3.05
CA THR A 117 -1.24 3.63 -1.85
C THR A 117 0.23 3.54 -2.24
N LEU A 118 1.09 4.39 -1.69
CA LEU A 118 2.55 4.21 -1.76
C LEU A 118 2.91 3.05 -0.83
N ASN A 119 3.45 1.98 -1.42
CA ASN A 119 3.78 0.75 -0.70
C ASN A 119 5.07 0.87 0.13
N HIS A 120 5.63 -0.26 0.57
CA HIS A 120 6.84 -0.34 1.39
C HIS A 120 8.13 0.19 0.73
N ALA A 121 8.09 0.66 -0.51
CA ALA A 121 9.18 1.47 -1.08
C ALA A 121 9.46 2.71 -0.22
N PHE A 122 8.43 3.23 0.49
CA PHE A 122 8.57 4.33 1.42
C PHE A 122 9.50 4.03 2.60
N ASP A 123 9.51 2.80 3.10
CA ASP A 123 10.34 2.39 4.24
C ASP A 123 11.83 2.34 3.89
N GLU A 124 12.19 2.20 2.61
CA GLU A 124 13.57 2.21 2.13
C GLU A 124 14.18 3.63 2.06
N LEU A 125 13.36 4.66 2.19
CA LEU A 125 13.80 6.05 2.13
C LEU A 125 14.37 6.51 3.48
N THR A 126 15.35 7.41 3.42
CA THR A 126 15.76 8.16 4.62
C THR A 126 14.61 9.04 5.14
N LEU A 127 14.68 9.47 6.39
CA LEU A 127 13.65 10.37 6.96
C LEU A 127 13.44 11.65 6.12
N ALA A 128 14.53 12.19 5.54
CA ALA A 128 14.45 13.34 4.64
C ALA A 128 13.79 12.95 3.30
N GLY A 129 14.08 11.75 2.79
CA GLY A 129 13.44 11.19 1.59
C GLY A 129 11.95 10.91 1.82
N GLN A 130 11.58 10.39 2.99
CA GLN A 130 10.19 10.16 3.37
C GLN A 130 9.36 11.45 3.40
N LYS A 131 9.92 12.55 3.92
CA LYS A 131 9.27 13.86 3.86
C LYS A 131 9.01 14.33 2.42
N LYS A 132 10.02 14.20 1.53
CA LYS A 132 9.85 14.51 0.11
C LYS A 132 8.82 13.61 -0.58
N ALA A 133 8.74 12.33 -0.17
CA ALA A 133 7.73 11.42 -0.69
C ALA A 133 6.32 11.77 -0.21
N ILE A 134 6.16 12.31 1.00
CA ILE A 134 4.88 12.87 1.49
C ILE A 134 4.48 14.09 0.67
N ASP A 135 5.41 15.01 0.39
CA ASP A 135 5.13 16.17 -0.47
C ASP A 135 4.69 15.73 -1.86
N PHE A 136 5.42 14.79 -2.46
CA PHE A 136 5.08 14.22 -3.76
C PHE A 136 3.70 13.52 -3.73
N ALA A 137 3.42 12.75 -2.69
CA ALA A 137 2.14 12.06 -2.53
C ALA A 137 0.96 13.05 -2.49
N ASN A 138 1.12 14.15 -1.76
CA ASN A 138 0.11 15.20 -1.67
C ASN A 138 -0.07 15.94 -3.02
N GLU A 139 1.02 16.23 -3.73
CA GLU A 139 0.99 16.93 -5.03
C GLU A 139 0.34 16.07 -6.13
N HIS A 140 0.50 14.75 -6.09
CA HIS A 140 0.07 13.82 -7.15
C HIS A 140 -1.17 12.99 -6.79
N GLY A 141 -1.82 13.28 -5.66
CA GLY A 141 -3.08 12.64 -5.27
C GLY A 141 -2.92 11.17 -4.84
N ILE A 142 -1.79 10.82 -4.23
CA ILE A 142 -1.63 9.53 -3.55
C ILE A 142 -2.41 9.60 -2.23
N ASP A 143 -3.35 8.66 -2.04
CA ASP A 143 -4.27 8.69 -0.90
C ASP A 143 -3.62 8.21 0.39
N ARG A 144 -2.71 7.22 0.29
CA ARG A 144 -2.16 6.51 1.46
C ARG A 144 -0.68 6.22 1.30
N ILE A 145 -0.01 6.04 2.44
CA ILE A 145 1.40 5.59 2.53
C ILE A 145 1.47 4.45 3.55
N MET A 146 2.01 3.30 3.16
CA MET A 146 2.31 2.19 4.05
C MET A 146 3.58 2.44 4.84
N ILE A 147 3.55 2.08 6.12
CA ILE A 147 4.69 2.17 7.04
C ILE A 147 4.79 0.87 7.82
N ALA A 148 5.90 0.15 7.66
CA ALA A 148 6.17 -1.08 8.40
C ALA A 148 6.36 -0.77 9.89
N ALA A 149 5.47 -1.26 10.72
CA ALA A 149 5.47 -0.95 12.15
C ALA A 149 6.59 -1.69 12.88
N GLN A 150 7.26 -0.97 13.76
CA GLN A 150 8.27 -1.49 14.69
C GLN A 150 7.88 -1.12 16.12
N PRO A 151 6.90 -1.84 16.73
CA PRO A 151 6.27 -1.45 18.00
C PRO A 151 7.23 -1.28 19.16
N ASP A 152 8.32 -2.04 19.18
CA ASP A 152 9.30 -2.04 20.28
C ASP A 152 10.45 -1.03 20.07
N SER A 153 10.51 -0.37 18.91
CA SER A 153 11.57 0.59 18.58
C SER A 153 11.17 2.02 18.98
N SER A 154 11.93 2.62 19.90
CA SER A 154 11.77 4.03 20.25
C SER A 154 12.09 4.95 19.07
N ALA A 155 13.15 4.63 18.33
CA ALA A 155 13.53 5.40 17.13
C ALA A 155 12.42 5.40 16.05
N PHE A 156 11.75 4.25 15.86
CA PHE A 156 10.58 4.19 14.96
C PHE A 156 9.47 5.13 15.44
N LYS A 157 9.14 5.11 16.74
CA LYS A 157 8.09 5.96 17.30
C LYS A 157 8.39 7.44 17.16
N GLU A 158 9.64 7.85 17.39
CA GLU A 158 10.10 9.23 17.21
C GLU A 158 10.03 9.67 15.74
N ASN A 159 10.46 8.79 14.82
CA ASN A 159 10.37 9.04 13.38
C ASN A 159 8.91 9.13 12.93
N LEU A 160 8.05 8.21 13.36
CA LEU A 160 6.64 8.22 13.04
C LEU A 160 5.96 9.51 13.51
N GLN A 161 6.22 9.94 14.75
CA GLN A 161 5.71 11.22 15.26
C GLN A 161 6.19 12.40 14.41
N THR A 162 7.46 12.37 13.99
CA THR A 162 8.04 13.42 13.12
C THR A 162 7.34 13.45 11.76
N LEU A 163 7.03 12.29 11.17
CA LEU A 163 6.32 12.19 9.90
C LEU A 163 4.86 12.64 10.03
N ILE A 164 4.18 12.26 11.11
CA ILE A 164 2.80 12.71 11.40
C ILE A 164 2.74 14.23 11.51
N ASN A 165 3.65 14.82 12.28
CA ASN A 165 3.71 16.27 12.44
C ASN A 165 4.04 17.00 11.12
N TYR A 166 4.84 16.39 10.27
CA TYR A 166 5.18 16.93 8.94
C TYR A 166 4.00 16.83 7.97
N ASN A 167 3.34 15.68 7.94
CA ASN A 167 2.24 15.37 7.03
C ASN A 167 0.99 16.24 7.25
N GLN A 168 0.71 16.65 8.47
CA GLN A 168 -0.45 17.48 8.84
C GLN A 168 -1.80 16.95 8.31
N GLY A 169 -1.90 15.64 8.10
CA GLY A 169 -3.11 14.98 7.60
C GLY A 169 -3.34 15.06 6.08
N ALA A 170 -2.33 15.49 5.31
CA ALA A 170 -2.43 15.58 3.84
C ALA A 170 -2.60 14.19 3.20
N VAL A 171 -1.92 13.16 3.71
CA VAL A 171 -1.97 11.78 3.24
C VAL A 171 -2.28 10.85 4.41
N GLN A 172 -2.99 9.75 4.20
CA GLN A 172 -3.29 8.79 5.26
C GLN A 172 -2.14 7.79 5.43
N PHE A 173 -1.67 7.60 6.66
CA PHE A 173 -0.70 6.54 6.96
C PHE A 173 -1.40 5.22 7.30
N VAL A 174 -0.91 4.11 6.73
CA VAL A 174 -1.33 2.74 7.00
C VAL A 174 -0.21 2.04 7.74
N LEU A 175 -0.40 1.71 9.02
CA LEU A 175 0.57 0.89 9.74
C LEU A 175 0.43 -0.57 9.35
N THR A 176 1.54 -1.22 8.98
CA THR A 176 1.54 -2.61 8.53
C THR A 176 2.32 -3.51 9.47
N GLY A 177 1.92 -4.77 9.56
CA GLY A 177 2.61 -5.77 10.37
C GLY A 177 1.77 -7.01 10.65
N LYS A 178 2.32 -7.95 11.42
CA LYS A 178 1.70 -9.27 11.65
C LYS A 178 0.78 -9.31 12.87
N ASP A 179 1.00 -8.46 13.86
CA ASP A 179 0.23 -8.47 15.12
C ASP A 179 -0.80 -7.35 15.14
N GLU A 180 -2.05 -7.70 14.85
CA GLU A 180 -3.17 -6.75 14.83
C GLU A 180 -3.31 -5.98 16.14
N LYS A 181 -3.08 -6.63 17.30
CA LYS A 181 -3.22 -5.96 18.60
C LYS A 181 -2.16 -4.89 18.82
N GLN A 182 -0.93 -5.17 18.39
CA GLN A 182 0.16 -4.19 18.47
C GLN A 182 -0.08 -3.03 17.52
N LEU A 183 -0.53 -3.31 16.27
CA LEU A 183 -0.89 -2.27 15.30
C LEU A 183 -2.02 -1.38 15.82
N THR A 184 -3.08 -1.98 16.39
CA THR A 184 -4.19 -1.24 16.98
C THR A 184 -3.72 -0.29 18.08
N LYS A 185 -2.85 -0.76 18.99
CA LYS A 185 -2.29 0.10 20.04
C LYS A 185 -1.46 1.27 19.49
N LEU A 186 -0.67 1.02 18.44
CA LEU A 186 0.08 2.09 17.78
C LEU A 186 -0.85 3.09 17.10
N CYS A 187 -1.88 2.62 16.39
CA CYS A 187 -2.88 3.48 15.79
C CYS A 187 -3.56 4.37 16.84
N GLU A 188 -3.97 3.81 17.98
CA GLU A 188 -4.54 4.58 19.09
C GLU A 188 -3.55 5.58 19.70
N GLN A 189 -2.28 5.17 19.87
CA GLN A 189 -1.23 6.03 20.44
C GLN A 189 -0.94 7.24 19.56
N PHE A 190 -0.97 7.09 18.24
CA PHE A 190 -0.58 8.12 17.27
C PHE A 190 -1.77 8.75 16.52
N ASP A 191 -3.01 8.45 16.93
CA ASP A 191 -4.25 8.90 16.28
C ASP A 191 -4.30 8.58 14.78
N LEU A 192 -3.86 7.37 14.42
CA LEU A 192 -3.93 6.83 13.08
C LEU A 192 -5.17 5.95 12.91
N HIS A 193 -5.70 5.89 11.70
CA HIS A 193 -7.01 5.27 11.45
C HIS A 193 -6.97 4.08 10.50
N LEU A 194 -5.79 3.68 10.02
CA LEU A 194 -5.62 2.59 9.06
C LEU A 194 -4.52 1.64 9.53
N LEU A 195 -4.81 0.34 9.46
CA LEU A 195 -3.82 -0.71 9.65
C LEU A 195 -3.99 -1.83 8.63
N LEU A 196 -2.87 -2.47 8.26
CA LEU A 196 -2.82 -3.65 7.41
C LEU A 196 -2.17 -4.80 8.18
N VAL A 197 -2.89 -5.91 8.33
CA VAL A 197 -2.39 -7.15 8.92
C VAL A 197 -1.87 -8.05 7.79
N GLU A 198 -0.56 -8.33 7.81
CA GLU A 198 0.14 -9.17 6.86
C GLU A 198 0.00 -10.68 7.16
#